data_72b32642af9ccdaf22403b4a23c7d3f2
#
_entry.id   72b32642af9ccdaf22403b4a23c7d3f2
#
_cell.length_a   1.000
_cell.length_b   1.000
_cell.length_c   1.000
_cell.angle_alpha   90.00
_cell.angle_beta   90.00
_cell.angle_gamma   90.00
#
_symmetry.space_group_name_H-M   'P 1'
#
loop_
_entity.id
_entity.type
_entity.pdbx_description
1 polymer ?
#
loop_
_entity_poly.entity_id
_entity_poly.type
_entity_poly.pdbx_seq_one_letter_code
_entity_poly.pdbx_strand_id
1 'polypeptide(L)'
;TANTSEGIPAQMRLGLLSPLYLRRLFERMGATYIKLGQFIASAPTFFPAEYVEEFQNCFDRAPPVPYSEIESILHEELQRPLDSVYEYIDPVPIASASIAQVHGARLKSSQKDVVIKVLKPGIEDTLVADLNFIYLVARVLEFLSPELERTSLVAIIKDIKESMLEEVDFRKEAVNMEAFQRYIEAMGFDRQAKSPFVYHHCSTKRVLTMERLYGVPLTDLDSIRSLVPDPELTLVTALNVWYVSLPPAASVYLLV
;
A
#
# COMPACT_ATOMS: atom_id res chain seq x y z
N THR A 1 1.07 31.91 30.78
CA THR A 1 1.05 31.96 29.33
C THR A 1 0.32 30.73 28.84
N ALA A 2 -0.92 30.94 28.41
CA ALA A 2 -1.87 29.93 27.99
C ALA A 2 -1.42 29.27 26.70
N ASN A 3 -1.37 27.96 26.72
CA ASN A 3 -1.20 27.13 25.53
C ASN A 3 -2.59 26.91 24.93
N THR A 4 -2.91 27.65 23.89
CA THR A 4 -4.13 27.49 23.10
C THR A 4 -3.94 26.35 22.12
N SER A 5 -4.37 25.16 22.50
CA SER A 5 -4.72 24.09 21.58
C SER A 5 -6.16 24.30 21.09
N GLU A 6 -6.38 25.36 20.33
CA GLU A 6 -7.63 25.61 19.62
C GLU A 6 -7.59 24.87 18.28
N GLY A 7 -8.36 23.78 18.15
CA GLY A 7 -8.52 23.12 16.85
C GLY A 7 -9.52 21.98 16.80
N ILE A 8 -9.77 21.27 17.91
CA ILE A 8 -10.77 20.20 17.94
C ILE A 8 -11.65 20.42 19.18
N PRO A 9 -13.00 20.49 19.05
CA PRO A 9 -13.89 20.59 20.20
C PRO A 9 -13.58 19.47 21.18
N ALA A 10 -13.53 19.80 22.47
CA ALA A 10 -13.24 18.85 23.56
C ALA A 10 -14.20 17.65 23.59
N GLN A 11 -15.34 17.75 22.91
CA GLN A 11 -16.33 16.71 22.70
C GLN A 11 -15.93 15.68 21.62
N MET A 12 -15.00 16.05 20.71
CA MET A 12 -14.40 15.15 19.73
C MET A 12 -13.12 14.47 20.23
N ARG A 13 -12.78 14.65 21.49
CA ARG A 13 -11.87 13.73 22.12
C ARG A 13 -12.55 12.37 22.09
N LEU A 14 -12.14 11.52 21.19
CA LEU A 14 -12.34 10.07 21.22
C LEU A 14 -11.71 9.49 22.52
N GLY A 15 -11.89 10.21 23.64
CA GLY A 15 -11.35 9.92 24.95
C GLY A 15 -11.83 8.62 25.57
N LEU A 16 -12.57 7.84 24.79
CA LEU A 16 -13.01 6.50 25.15
C LEU A 16 -12.07 5.39 24.69
N LEU A 17 -11.19 5.65 23.73
CA LEU A 17 -10.23 4.65 23.26
C LEU A 17 -8.85 5.29 23.17
N SER A 18 -7.91 4.83 24.01
CA SER A 18 -6.51 5.26 23.85
C SER A 18 -6.02 4.89 22.45
N PRO A 19 -5.05 5.65 21.87
CA PRO A 19 -4.50 5.36 20.52
C PRO A 19 -4.11 3.89 20.36
N LEU A 20 -3.47 3.30 21.37
CA LEU A 20 -3.08 1.88 21.39
C LEU A 20 -4.28 0.93 21.29
N TYR A 21 -5.38 1.20 22.00
CA TYR A 21 -6.56 0.35 21.91
C TYR A 21 -7.23 0.48 20.54
N LEU A 22 -7.30 1.69 20.00
CA LEU A 22 -7.88 1.92 18.69
C LEU A 22 -7.06 1.21 17.59
N ARG A 23 -5.73 1.32 17.61
CA ARG A 23 -4.86 0.60 16.68
C ARG A 23 -5.08 -0.92 16.78
N ARG A 24 -5.07 -1.48 17.99
CA ARG A 24 -5.32 -2.93 18.19
C ARG A 24 -6.71 -3.36 17.72
N LEU A 25 -7.71 -2.49 17.87
CA LEU A 25 -9.04 -2.74 17.33
C LEU A 25 -8.99 -2.80 15.81
N PHE A 26 -8.36 -1.83 15.15
CA PHE A 26 -8.18 -1.80 13.70
C PHE A 26 -7.47 -3.04 13.17
N GLU A 27 -6.40 -3.47 13.84
CA GLU A 27 -5.68 -4.70 13.48
C GLU A 27 -6.57 -5.96 13.57
N ARG A 28 -7.49 -6.01 14.54
CA ARG A 28 -8.45 -7.11 14.70
C ARG A 28 -9.62 -7.06 13.71
N MET A 29 -10.02 -5.86 13.29
CA MET A 29 -11.11 -5.69 12.34
C MET A 29 -10.72 -6.07 10.92
N GLY A 30 -9.43 -6.09 10.61
CA GLY A 30 -8.92 -6.63 9.35
C GLY A 30 -8.42 -5.59 8.37
N ALA A 31 -8.30 -6.00 7.10
CA ALA A 31 -7.56 -5.30 6.06
C ALA A 31 -7.99 -3.85 5.84
N THR A 32 -9.29 -3.57 5.77
CA THR A 32 -9.85 -2.23 5.59
C THR A 32 -9.38 -1.28 6.69
N TYR A 33 -9.46 -1.73 7.94
CA TYR A 33 -9.13 -0.91 9.09
C TYR A 33 -7.62 -0.75 9.28
N ILE A 34 -6.82 -1.75 8.91
CA ILE A 34 -5.36 -1.63 8.85
C ILE A 34 -4.97 -0.51 7.87
N LYS A 35 -5.57 -0.50 6.69
CA LYS A 35 -5.36 0.55 5.68
C LYS A 35 -5.81 1.92 6.16
N LEU A 36 -6.96 2.02 6.82
CA LEU A 36 -7.40 3.26 7.48
C LEU A 36 -6.40 3.73 8.54
N GLY A 37 -5.84 2.80 9.32
CA GLY A 37 -4.79 3.11 10.29
C GLY A 37 -3.53 3.68 9.64
N GLN A 38 -3.11 3.13 8.51
CA GLN A 38 -2.00 3.67 7.71
C GLN A 38 -2.31 5.07 7.16
N PHE A 39 -3.56 5.32 6.75
CA PHE A 39 -3.99 6.67 6.37
C PHE A 39 -3.89 7.63 7.55
N ILE A 40 -4.35 7.26 8.75
CA ILE A 40 -4.21 8.08 9.97
C ILE A 40 -2.73 8.42 10.22
N ALA A 41 -1.84 7.45 10.12
CA ALA A 41 -0.40 7.62 10.29
C ALA A 41 0.24 8.60 9.28
N SER A 42 -0.32 8.71 8.09
CA SER A 42 0.18 9.57 7.01
C SER A 42 -0.47 10.95 6.95
N ALA A 43 -1.47 11.25 7.79
CA ALA A 43 -2.26 12.46 7.74
C ALA A 43 -2.17 13.31 9.04
N PRO A 44 -0.99 13.83 9.40
CA PRO A 44 -0.76 14.52 10.67
C PRO A 44 -1.51 15.85 10.81
N THR A 45 -2.02 16.41 9.72
CA THR A 45 -2.83 17.63 9.73
C THR A 45 -4.29 17.39 10.12
N PHE A 46 -4.78 16.15 10.00
CA PHE A 46 -6.17 15.79 10.27
C PHE A 46 -6.38 15.09 11.61
N PHE A 47 -5.33 14.47 12.15
CA PHE A 47 -5.42 13.66 13.36
C PHE A 47 -4.48 14.17 14.46
N PRO A 48 -4.86 14.00 15.76
CA PRO A 48 -3.97 14.34 16.87
C PRO A 48 -2.66 13.55 16.80
N ALA A 49 -1.55 14.20 17.20
CA ALA A 49 -0.20 13.63 17.07
C ALA A 49 -0.07 12.25 17.76
N GLU A 50 -0.70 12.05 18.90
CA GLU A 50 -0.71 10.80 19.65
C GLU A 50 -1.30 9.61 18.87
N TYR A 51 -2.30 9.85 18.00
CA TYR A 51 -2.86 8.84 17.11
C TYR A 51 -1.94 8.61 15.91
N VAL A 52 -1.44 9.67 15.30
CA VAL A 52 -0.50 9.57 14.17
C VAL A 52 0.73 8.74 14.56
N GLU A 53 1.36 9.05 15.71
CA GLU A 53 2.51 8.32 16.22
C GLU A 53 2.21 6.84 16.51
N GLU A 54 1.08 6.55 17.18
CA GLU A 54 0.71 5.17 17.49
C GLU A 54 0.41 4.36 16.23
N PHE A 55 -0.31 4.96 15.26
CA PHE A 55 -0.68 4.28 14.02
C PHE A 55 0.49 4.08 13.05
N GLN A 56 1.64 4.73 13.24
CA GLN A 56 2.89 4.37 12.54
C GLN A 56 3.29 2.91 12.82
N ASN A 57 2.83 2.33 13.93
CA ASN A 57 3.01 0.93 14.27
C ASN A 57 1.94 0.00 13.65
N CYS A 58 1.01 0.52 12.88
CA CYS A 58 0.01 -0.27 12.16
C CYS A 58 0.65 -0.89 10.91
N PHE A 59 1.30 -2.04 11.09
CA PHE A 59 2.03 -2.70 10.02
C PHE A 59 1.11 -3.43 9.07
N ASP A 60 1.40 -3.32 7.78
CA ASP A 60 0.72 -4.07 6.72
C ASP A 60 1.32 -5.49 6.59
N ARG A 61 1.26 -6.24 7.69
CA ARG A 61 1.65 -7.66 7.73
C ARG A 61 0.45 -8.48 8.15
N ALA A 62 0.03 -9.38 7.28
CA ALA A 62 -1.06 -10.30 7.56
C ALA A 62 -0.61 -11.74 7.29
N PRO A 63 -1.18 -12.72 7.99
CA PRO A 63 -0.91 -14.13 7.71
C PRO A 63 -1.15 -14.44 6.23
N PRO A 64 -0.30 -15.26 5.61
CA PRO A 64 -0.54 -15.69 4.24
C PRO A 64 -1.79 -16.57 4.16
N VAL A 65 -2.50 -16.46 3.04
CA VAL A 65 -3.54 -17.42 2.68
C VAL A 65 -2.90 -18.64 2.01
N PRO A 66 -3.55 -19.80 2.06
CA PRO A 66 -3.05 -21.03 1.41
C PRO A 66 -2.76 -20.82 -0.07
N TYR A 67 -1.68 -21.42 -0.56
CA TYR A 67 -1.31 -21.29 -1.97
C TYR A 67 -2.41 -21.76 -2.93
N SER A 68 -3.20 -22.76 -2.55
CA SER A 68 -4.34 -23.24 -3.34
C SER A 68 -5.38 -22.16 -3.65
N GLU A 69 -5.57 -21.20 -2.74
CA GLU A 69 -6.47 -20.07 -2.99
C GLU A 69 -5.84 -19.06 -3.97
N ILE A 70 -4.54 -18.82 -3.85
CA ILE A 70 -3.78 -17.97 -4.80
C ILE A 70 -3.77 -18.61 -6.19
N GLU A 71 -3.52 -19.90 -6.28
CA GLU A 71 -3.53 -20.67 -7.53
C GLU A 71 -4.90 -20.60 -8.23
N SER A 72 -5.99 -20.71 -7.45
CA SER A 72 -7.35 -20.58 -7.99
C SER A 72 -7.58 -19.19 -8.59
N ILE A 73 -7.11 -18.12 -7.92
CA ILE A 73 -7.21 -16.75 -8.45
C ILE A 73 -6.38 -16.61 -9.73
N LEU A 74 -5.17 -17.16 -9.77
CA LEU A 74 -4.32 -17.12 -10.96
C LEU A 74 -4.99 -17.82 -12.15
N HIS A 75 -5.63 -18.98 -11.95
CA HIS A 75 -6.38 -19.69 -12.98
C HIS A 75 -7.58 -18.88 -13.47
N GLU A 76 -8.35 -18.28 -12.54
CA GLU A 76 -9.51 -17.44 -12.85
C GLU A 76 -9.12 -16.21 -13.67
N GLU A 77 -8.08 -15.50 -13.27
CA GLU A 77 -7.67 -14.24 -13.87
C GLU A 77 -6.94 -14.42 -15.20
N LEU A 78 -6.07 -15.41 -15.31
CA LEU A 78 -5.29 -15.63 -16.54
C LEU A 78 -6.03 -16.43 -17.60
N GLN A 79 -7.06 -17.18 -17.23
CA GLN A 79 -7.93 -17.97 -18.12
C GLN A 79 -7.15 -18.92 -19.06
N ARG A 80 -6.00 -19.40 -18.61
CA ARG A 80 -5.11 -20.32 -19.35
C ARG A 80 -4.28 -21.14 -18.36
N PRO A 81 -3.71 -22.28 -18.79
CA PRO A 81 -2.86 -23.08 -17.92
C PRO A 81 -1.67 -22.28 -17.40
N LEU A 82 -1.42 -22.34 -16.10
CA LEU A 82 -0.33 -21.59 -15.46
C LEU A 82 1.03 -22.00 -15.97
N ASP A 83 1.20 -23.29 -16.29
CA ASP A 83 2.39 -23.85 -16.88
C ASP A 83 2.67 -23.40 -18.33
N SER A 84 1.69 -22.77 -18.99
CA SER A 84 1.89 -22.08 -20.26
C SER A 84 2.55 -20.71 -20.10
N VAL A 85 2.45 -20.11 -18.91
CA VAL A 85 2.95 -18.75 -18.59
C VAL A 85 4.21 -18.82 -17.75
N TYR A 86 4.18 -19.61 -16.70
CA TYR A 86 5.26 -19.73 -15.72
C TYR A 86 5.90 -21.11 -15.81
N GLU A 87 7.21 -21.13 -15.72
CA GLU A 87 7.98 -22.39 -15.59
C GLU A 87 7.76 -22.99 -14.20
N TYR A 88 7.76 -22.12 -13.19
CA TYR A 88 7.37 -22.46 -11.81
C TYR A 88 6.84 -21.22 -11.10
N ILE A 89 6.06 -21.46 -10.04
CA ILE A 89 5.64 -20.46 -9.04
C ILE A 89 6.01 -21.03 -7.68
N ASP A 90 6.69 -20.23 -6.84
CA ASP A 90 7.01 -20.64 -5.48
C ASP A 90 5.72 -20.62 -4.63
N PRO A 91 5.31 -21.76 -4.04
CA PRO A 91 4.13 -21.79 -3.18
C PRO A 91 4.32 -21.02 -1.86
N VAL A 92 5.58 -20.77 -1.46
CA VAL A 92 5.89 -19.98 -0.27
C VAL A 92 5.93 -18.51 -0.67
N PRO A 93 5.09 -17.65 -0.07
CA PRO A 93 5.10 -16.24 -0.42
C PRO A 93 6.37 -15.54 0.07
N ILE A 94 6.88 -14.62 -0.74
CA ILE A 94 7.97 -13.72 -0.37
C ILE A 94 7.47 -12.70 0.67
N ALA A 95 6.22 -12.24 0.51
CA ALA A 95 5.57 -11.29 1.40
C ALA A 95 4.06 -11.50 1.43
N SER A 96 3.45 -11.16 2.56
CA SER A 96 2.00 -11.17 2.73
C SER A 96 1.57 -9.90 3.47
N ALA A 97 0.79 -9.08 2.79
CA ALA A 97 0.20 -7.85 3.29
C ALA A 97 -1.30 -8.05 3.61
N SER A 98 -1.98 -7.01 4.06
CA SER A 98 -3.41 -7.06 4.41
C SER A 98 -4.28 -7.44 3.22
N ILE A 99 -4.02 -6.86 2.05
CA ILE A 99 -4.85 -7.04 0.84
C ILE A 99 -4.24 -7.97 -0.20
N ALA A 100 -2.93 -8.21 -0.18
CA ALA A 100 -2.22 -8.92 -1.24
C ALA A 100 -1.12 -9.83 -0.70
N GLN A 101 -0.72 -10.78 -1.53
CA GLN A 101 0.36 -11.72 -1.29
C GLN A 101 1.29 -11.76 -2.50
N VAL A 102 2.59 -11.88 -2.27
CA VAL A 102 3.60 -11.85 -3.33
C VAL A 102 4.34 -13.17 -3.39
N HIS A 103 4.40 -13.77 -4.56
CA HIS A 103 5.10 -15.03 -4.84
C HIS A 103 6.24 -14.82 -5.83
N GLY A 104 7.33 -15.54 -5.63
CA GLY A 104 8.38 -15.66 -6.62
C GLY A 104 7.94 -16.58 -7.76
N ALA A 105 8.34 -16.27 -8.98
CA ALA A 105 8.07 -17.12 -10.14
C ALA A 105 9.12 -16.93 -11.22
N ARG A 106 9.10 -17.80 -12.25
CA ARG A 106 9.88 -17.63 -13.47
C ARG A 106 8.98 -17.73 -14.68
N LEU A 107 9.13 -16.79 -15.61
CA LEU A 107 8.39 -16.82 -16.87
C LEU A 107 8.93 -17.93 -17.78
N LYS A 108 8.04 -18.71 -18.39
CA LYS A 108 8.41 -19.80 -19.30
C LYS A 108 9.03 -19.31 -20.60
N SER A 109 8.49 -18.23 -21.15
CA SER A 109 8.90 -17.69 -22.46
C SER A 109 10.27 -17.02 -22.45
N SER A 110 10.61 -16.30 -21.38
CA SER A 110 11.81 -15.47 -21.30
C SER A 110 12.84 -15.97 -20.30
N GLN A 111 12.49 -16.98 -19.48
CA GLN A 111 13.31 -17.53 -18.39
C GLN A 111 13.72 -16.46 -17.35
N LYS A 112 12.95 -15.36 -17.27
CA LYS A 112 13.21 -14.28 -16.32
C LYS A 112 12.53 -14.54 -14.99
N ASP A 113 13.24 -14.22 -13.93
CA ASP A 113 12.68 -14.23 -12.59
C ASP A 113 11.73 -13.04 -12.42
N VAL A 114 10.55 -13.32 -11.89
CA VAL A 114 9.48 -12.36 -11.67
C VAL A 114 8.89 -12.52 -10.28
N VAL A 115 8.14 -11.54 -9.85
CA VAL A 115 7.22 -11.65 -8.72
C VAL A 115 5.80 -11.50 -9.21
N ILE A 116 4.90 -12.25 -8.59
CA ILE A 116 3.47 -12.20 -8.84
C ILE A 116 2.82 -11.67 -7.58
N LYS A 117 2.24 -10.48 -7.65
CA LYS A 117 1.40 -9.90 -6.60
C LYS A 117 -0.04 -10.28 -6.89
N VAL A 118 -0.68 -10.94 -5.94
CA VAL A 118 -2.05 -11.46 -6.09
C VAL A 118 -2.92 -10.86 -5.00
N LEU A 119 -4.07 -10.31 -5.38
CA LEU A 119 -5.07 -9.83 -4.45
C LEU A 119 -5.65 -11.03 -3.67
N LYS A 120 -5.73 -10.93 -2.35
CA LYS A 120 -6.30 -12.00 -1.52
C LYS A 120 -7.79 -12.19 -1.82
N PRO A 121 -8.33 -13.41 -1.66
CA PRO A 121 -9.73 -13.70 -1.97
C PRO A 121 -10.69 -12.89 -1.11
N GLY A 122 -11.79 -12.39 -1.71
CA GLY A 122 -12.85 -11.66 -1.02
C GLY A 122 -12.49 -10.26 -0.51
N ILE A 123 -11.25 -9.80 -0.73
CA ILE A 123 -10.77 -8.52 -0.19
C ILE A 123 -11.54 -7.33 -0.78
N GLU A 124 -11.83 -7.33 -2.07
CA GLU A 124 -12.55 -6.24 -2.73
C GLU A 124 -13.95 -6.08 -2.15
N ASP A 125 -14.69 -7.18 -2.00
CA ASP A 125 -16.05 -7.16 -1.45
C ASP A 125 -16.07 -6.69 0.00
N THR A 126 -15.12 -7.18 0.81
CA THR A 126 -14.95 -6.77 2.20
C THR A 126 -14.65 -5.28 2.29
N LEU A 127 -13.72 -4.80 1.48
CA LEU A 127 -13.34 -3.38 1.45
C LEU A 127 -14.52 -2.49 1.06
N VAL A 128 -15.26 -2.86 0.03
CA VAL A 128 -16.46 -2.13 -0.42
C VAL A 128 -17.53 -2.10 0.67
N ALA A 129 -17.80 -3.24 1.33
CA ALA A 129 -18.79 -3.33 2.39
C ALA A 129 -18.41 -2.44 3.60
N ASP A 130 -17.17 -2.57 4.09
CA ASP A 130 -16.66 -1.81 5.22
C ASP A 130 -16.66 -0.30 4.95
N LEU A 131 -16.18 0.12 3.79
CA LEU A 131 -16.12 1.53 3.42
C LEU A 131 -17.51 2.14 3.20
N ASN A 132 -18.46 1.37 2.68
CA ASN A 132 -19.86 1.79 2.58
C ASN A 132 -20.47 1.97 3.98
N PHE A 133 -20.18 1.07 4.90
CA PHE A 133 -20.62 1.19 6.30
C PHE A 133 -20.03 2.44 6.96
N ILE A 134 -18.72 2.67 6.84
CA ILE A 134 -18.04 3.85 7.39
C ILE A 134 -18.64 5.14 6.81
N TYR A 135 -18.89 5.16 5.49
CA TYR A 135 -19.53 6.29 4.81
C TYR A 135 -20.94 6.56 5.35
N LEU A 136 -21.75 5.51 5.56
CA LEU A 136 -23.08 5.64 6.14
C LEU A 136 -23.01 6.21 7.56
N VAL A 137 -22.09 5.70 8.40
CA VAL A 137 -21.88 6.20 9.76
C VAL A 137 -21.48 7.68 9.74
N ALA A 138 -20.57 8.08 8.85
CA ALA A 138 -20.16 9.48 8.71
C ALA A 138 -21.35 10.39 8.35
N ARG A 139 -22.22 9.95 7.43
CA ARG A 139 -23.45 10.70 7.09
C ARG A 139 -24.41 10.85 8.25
N VAL A 140 -24.61 9.80 9.04
CA VAL A 140 -25.47 9.85 10.25
C VAL A 140 -24.88 10.81 11.28
N LEU A 141 -23.57 10.79 11.48
CA LEU A 141 -22.88 11.68 12.43
C LEU A 141 -22.99 13.15 12.00
N GLU A 142 -22.79 13.48 10.72
CA GLU A 142 -22.99 14.85 10.21
C GLU A 142 -24.44 15.32 10.39
N PHE A 143 -25.43 14.44 10.13
CA PHE A 143 -26.84 14.77 10.34
C PHE A 143 -27.18 15.04 11.81
N LEU A 144 -26.54 14.32 12.74
CA LEU A 144 -26.76 14.48 14.19
C LEU A 144 -25.98 15.64 14.80
N SER A 145 -24.87 16.05 14.17
CA SER A 145 -23.99 17.10 14.67
C SER A 145 -23.60 18.08 13.57
N PRO A 146 -24.23 19.26 13.50
CA PRO A 146 -23.90 20.30 12.52
C PRO A 146 -22.45 20.80 12.59
N GLU A 147 -21.77 20.59 13.72
CA GLU A 147 -20.34 20.92 13.84
C GLU A 147 -19.47 20.00 12.98
N LEU A 148 -19.86 18.72 12.83
CA LEU A 148 -19.17 17.75 11.97
C LEU A 148 -19.38 18.04 10.49
N GLU A 149 -20.51 18.62 10.10
CA GLU A 149 -20.76 19.07 8.73
C GLU A 149 -19.72 20.11 8.29
N ARG A 150 -19.29 20.99 9.18
CA ARG A 150 -18.24 22.00 8.90
C ARG A 150 -16.86 21.37 8.64
N THR A 151 -16.59 20.20 9.18
CA THR A 151 -15.34 19.46 8.96
C THR A 151 -15.35 18.65 7.67
N SER A 152 -16.50 18.58 6.97
CA SER A 152 -16.66 17.78 5.73
C SER A 152 -16.25 16.32 5.90
N LEU A 153 -16.63 15.70 7.03
CA LEU A 153 -16.27 14.31 7.37
C LEU A 153 -16.65 13.33 6.23
N VAL A 154 -17.84 13.49 5.68
CA VAL A 154 -18.33 12.68 4.56
C VAL A 154 -17.43 12.82 3.31
N ALA A 155 -16.95 14.04 3.03
CA ALA A 155 -16.04 14.27 1.89
C ALA A 155 -14.70 13.56 2.13
N ILE A 156 -14.13 13.67 3.33
CA ILE A 156 -12.89 12.98 3.71
C ILE A 156 -13.04 11.47 3.56
N ILE A 157 -14.14 10.90 4.08
CA ILE A 157 -14.38 9.45 3.97
C ILE A 157 -14.59 9.02 2.52
N LYS A 158 -15.20 9.87 1.68
CA LYS A 158 -15.34 9.60 0.25
C LYS A 158 -13.98 9.55 -0.44
N ASP A 159 -13.10 10.51 -0.19
CA ASP A 159 -11.76 10.54 -0.76
C ASP A 159 -10.92 9.33 -0.32
N ILE A 160 -10.98 8.97 0.97
CA ILE A 160 -10.34 7.77 1.50
C ILE A 160 -10.88 6.51 0.79
N LYS A 161 -12.19 6.41 0.64
CA LYS A 161 -12.82 5.28 -0.05
C LYS A 161 -12.34 5.18 -1.49
N GLU A 162 -12.32 6.27 -2.25
CA GLU A 162 -11.85 6.28 -3.63
C GLU A 162 -10.38 5.85 -3.70
N SER A 163 -9.51 6.40 -2.84
CA SER A 163 -8.09 6.02 -2.77
C SER A 163 -7.89 4.54 -2.43
N MET A 164 -8.61 4.02 -1.43
CA MET A 164 -8.48 2.62 -1.02
C MET A 164 -8.99 1.64 -2.08
N LEU A 165 -10.06 2.00 -2.82
CA LEU A 165 -10.56 1.19 -3.93
C LEU A 165 -9.61 1.19 -5.14
N GLU A 166 -8.77 2.20 -5.29
CA GLU A 166 -7.71 2.19 -6.30
C GLU A 166 -6.62 1.16 -6.01
N GLU A 167 -6.31 0.89 -4.74
CA GLU A 167 -5.31 -0.09 -4.34
C GLU A 167 -5.68 -1.55 -4.67
N VAL A 168 -6.95 -1.85 -4.89
CA VAL A 168 -7.42 -3.19 -5.28
C VAL A 168 -7.53 -3.37 -6.80
N ASP A 169 -7.07 -2.41 -7.59
CA ASP A 169 -6.94 -2.53 -9.04
C ASP A 169 -5.47 -2.42 -9.47
N PHE A 170 -4.80 -3.54 -9.61
CA PHE A 170 -3.38 -3.57 -9.97
C PHE A 170 -3.04 -3.05 -11.36
N ARG A 171 -4.04 -2.84 -12.23
CA ARG A 171 -3.81 -2.14 -13.50
C ARG A 171 -3.40 -0.70 -13.28
N LYS A 172 -3.93 -0.05 -12.23
CA LYS A 172 -3.52 1.31 -11.82
C LYS A 172 -2.09 1.32 -11.29
N GLU A 173 -1.73 0.33 -10.46
CA GLU A 173 -0.37 0.17 -9.98
C GLU A 173 0.62 -0.02 -11.14
N ALA A 174 0.29 -0.85 -12.12
CA ALA A 174 1.08 -1.05 -13.33
C ALA A 174 1.31 0.27 -14.11
N VAL A 175 0.25 1.05 -14.33
CA VAL A 175 0.33 2.36 -15.01
C VAL A 175 1.22 3.33 -14.24
N ASN A 176 1.10 3.36 -12.90
CA ASN A 176 1.92 4.22 -12.05
C ASN A 176 3.41 3.83 -12.10
N MET A 177 3.72 2.52 -12.09
CA MET A 177 5.08 2.01 -12.23
C MET A 177 5.71 2.42 -13.56
N GLU A 178 4.98 2.31 -14.66
CA GLU A 178 5.45 2.72 -15.98
C GLU A 178 5.58 4.25 -16.11
N ALA A 179 4.67 5.00 -15.50
CA ALA A 179 4.77 6.45 -15.45
C ALA A 179 6.01 6.88 -14.66
N PHE A 180 6.31 6.20 -13.57
CA PHE A 180 7.50 6.43 -12.78
C PHE A 180 8.78 6.08 -13.54
N GLN A 181 8.81 4.97 -14.29
CA GLN A 181 9.95 4.62 -15.13
C GLN A 181 10.23 5.70 -16.20
N ARG A 182 9.18 6.16 -16.91
CA ARG A 182 9.32 7.26 -17.88
C ARG A 182 9.84 8.55 -17.23
N TYR A 183 9.40 8.84 -16.01
CA TYR A 183 9.89 10.00 -15.26
C TYR A 183 11.38 9.85 -14.90
N ILE A 184 11.82 8.70 -14.40
CA ILE A 184 13.24 8.40 -14.11
C ILE A 184 14.11 8.65 -15.35
N GLU A 185 13.66 8.14 -16.50
CA GLU A 185 14.37 8.28 -17.79
C GLU A 185 14.43 9.76 -18.24
N ALA A 186 13.31 10.48 -18.16
CA ALA A 186 13.21 11.88 -18.53
C ALA A 186 14.12 12.78 -17.68
N MET A 187 14.31 12.43 -16.40
CA MET A 187 15.17 13.17 -15.47
C MET A 187 16.64 12.71 -15.52
N GLY A 188 16.99 11.70 -16.31
CA GLY A 188 18.35 11.17 -16.42
C GLY A 188 18.80 10.35 -15.21
N PHE A 189 17.86 9.81 -14.41
CA PHE A 189 18.15 8.96 -13.24
C PHE A 189 18.14 7.47 -13.55
N ASP A 190 18.06 7.07 -14.82
CA ASP A 190 17.96 5.69 -15.28
C ASP A 190 19.14 4.79 -14.85
N ARG A 191 20.27 5.40 -14.48
CA ARG A 191 21.45 4.69 -13.93
C ARG A 191 21.41 4.53 -12.40
N GLN A 192 20.61 5.33 -11.70
CA GLN A 192 20.53 5.38 -10.24
C GLN A 192 19.27 4.75 -9.70
N ALA A 193 18.20 4.73 -10.50
CA ALA A 193 16.90 4.20 -10.09
C ALA A 193 16.23 3.45 -11.21
N LYS A 194 15.38 2.50 -10.84
CA LYS A 194 14.65 1.65 -11.77
C LYS A 194 13.29 1.30 -11.20
N SER A 195 12.25 1.37 -12.02
CA SER A 195 10.97 0.75 -11.72
C SER A 195 10.95 -0.70 -12.25
N PRO A 196 10.31 -1.66 -11.56
CA PRO A 196 10.16 -3.01 -12.08
C PRO A 196 9.42 -3.02 -13.42
N PHE A 197 9.89 -3.83 -14.38
CA PHE A 197 9.17 -4.00 -15.64
C PHE A 197 7.87 -4.78 -15.41
N VAL A 198 6.75 -4.31 -15.96
CA VAL A 198 5.43 -4.95 -15.86
C VAL A 198 5.19 -5.87 -17.05
N TYR A 199 4.78 -7.11 -16.79
CA TYR A 199 4.41 -8.10 -17.81
C TYR A 199 2.88 -8.11 -18.00
N HIS A 200 2.37 -7.22 -18.87
CA HIS A 200 0.93 -7.04 -19.10
C HIS A 200 0.21 -8.30 -19.58
N HIS A 201 0.87 -9.16 -20.35
CA HIS A 201 0.27 -10.39 -20.88
C HIS A 201 -0.11 -11.41 -19.78
N CYS A 202 0.40 -11.25 -18.58
CA CYS A 202 0.06 -12.03 -17.38
C CYS A 202 -0.22 -11.14 -16.16
N SER A 203 -0.74 -9.94 -16.41
CA SER A 203 -1.23 -9.02 -15.39
C SER A 203 -2.69 -8.66 -15.67
N THR A 204 -3.48 -8.53 -14.61
CA THR A 204 -4.92 -8.26 -14.65
C THR A 204 -5.30 -7.28 -13.54
N LYS A 205 -6.58 -7.11 -13.26
CA LYS A 205 -7.04 -6.32 -12.11
C LYS A 205 -6.54 -6.88 -10.77
N ARG A 206 -6.53 -8.21 -10.61
CA ARG A 206 -6.23 -8.90 -9.33
C ARG A 206 -4.84 -9.56 -9.28
N VAL A 207 -4.12 -9.55 -10.41
CA VAL A 207 -2.80 -10.17 -10.57
C VAL A 207 -1.85 -9.18 -11.22
N LEU A 208 -0.70 -8.91 -10.60
CA LEU A 208 0.36 -8.10 -11.17
C LEU A 208 1.65 -8.91 -11.23
N THR A 209 2.07 -9.23 -12.46
CA THR A 209 3.37 -9.87 -12.70
C THR A 209 4.38 -8.82 -13.12
N MET A 210 5.46 -8.73 -12.38
CA MET A 210 6.51 -7.75 -12.60
C MET A 210 7.90 -8.33 -12.39
N GLU A 211 8.91 -7.64 -12.91
CA GLU A 211 10.31 -7.99 -12.74
C GLU A 211 10.65 -8.15 -11.25
N ARG A 212 11.39 -9.22 -10.93
CA ARG A 212 11.94 -9.40 -9.60
C ARG A 212 13.21 -8.57 -9.48
N LEU A 213 13.16 -7.57 -8.60
CA LEU A 213 14.33 -6.80 -8.19
C LEU A 213 14.90 -7.40 -6.91
N TYR A 214 16.22 -7.42 -6.81
CA TYR A 214 16.94 -7.88 -5.63
C TYR A 214 17.60 -6.67 -4.98
N GLY A 215 17.47 -6.54 -3.69
CA GLY A 215 18.02 -5.42 -2.94
C GLY A 215 17.64 -5.49 -1.47
N VAL A 216 18.00 -4.46 -0.74
CA VAL A 216 17.68 -4.30 0.68
C VAL A 216 16.85 -3.02 0.89
N PRO A 217 15.99 -2.98 1.93
CA PRO A 217 15.24 -1.77 2.26
C PRO A 217 16.18 -0.61 2.62
N LEU A 218 15.81 0.62 2.23
CA LEU A 218 16.58 1.83 2.62
C LEU A 218 16.69 2.02 4.13
N THR A 219 15.84 1.36 4.91
CA THR A 219 15.89 1.35 6.38
C THR A 219 16.92 0.39 6.96
N ASP A 220 17.43 -0.54 6.15
CA ASP A 220 18.47 -1.50 6.57
C ASP A 220 19.88 -0.93 6.31
N LEU A 221 20.28 0.01 7.16
CA LEU A 221 21.54 0.73 7.02
C LEU A 221 22.78 -0.19 7.12
N ASP A 222 22.69 -1.27 7.86
CA ASP A 222 23.83 -2.20 8.03
C ASP A 222 24.06 -3.01 6.75
N SER A 223 22.99 -3.49 6.13
CA SER A 223 23.08 -4.14 4.82
C SER A 223 23.57 -3.16 3.75
N ILE A 224 23.05 -1.93 3.71
CA ILE A 224 23.51 -0.91 2.76
C ILE A 224 25.02 -0.66 2.91
N ARG A 225 25.52 -0.48 4.13
CA ARG A 225 26.96 -0.28 4.40
C ARG A 225 27.84 -1.43 3.91
N SER A 226 27.29 -2.65 3.89
CA SER A 226 28.03 -3.83 3.41
C SER A 226 28.01 -3.99 1.88
N LEU A 227 26.99 -3.44 1.21
CA LEU A 227 26.73 -3.66 -0.22
C LEU A 227 27.31 -2.56 -1.12
N VAL A 228 27.41 -1.32 -0.62
CA VAL A 228 27.83 -0.17 -1.45
C VAL A 228 29.08 0.50 -0.88
N PRO A 229 29.97 1.01 -1.77
CA PRO A 229 31.20 1.68 -1.33
C PRO A 229 30.97 3.00 -0.58
N ASP A 230 29.90 3.72 -0.94
CA ASP A 230 29.53 4.99 -0.34
C ASP A 230 28.04 4.97 0.07
N PRO A 231 27.72 4.56 1.31
CA PRO A 231 26.35 4.48 1.80
C PRO A 231 25.66 5.85 1.87
N GLU A 232 26.38 6.91 2.20
CA GLU A 232 25.82 8.27 2.32
C GLU A 232 25.39 8.79 0.96
N LEU A 233 26.26 8.68 -0.04
CA LEU A 233 25.95 9.07 -1.41
C LEU A 233 24.76 8.28 -1.97
N THR A 234 24.70 6.98 -1.67
CA THR A 234 23.61 6.09 -2.10
C THR A 234 22.27 6.55 -1.48
N LEU A 235 22.22 6.85 -0.19
CA LEU A 235 21.04 7.35 0.49
C LEU A 235 20.62 8.73 -0.02
N VAL A 236 21.57 9.65 -0.21
CA VAL A 236 21.28 10.98 -0.76
C VAL A 236 20.72 10.88 -2.17
N THR A 237 21.28 9.98 -3.00
CA THR A 237 20.78 9.73 -4.36
C THR A 237 19.37 9.17 -4.34
N ALA A 238 19.10 8.18 -3.49
CA ALA A 238 17.76 7.61 -3.33
C ALA A 238 16.74 8.65 -2.87
N LEU A 239 17.12 9.50 -1.89
CA LEU A 239 16.28 10.60 -1.43
C LEU A 239 16.03 11.65 -2.52
N ASN A 240 17.03 11.99 -3.32
CA ASN A 240 16.89 12.92 -4.43
C ASN A 240 15.91 12.38 -5.48
N VAL A 241 16.06 11.11 -5.88
CA VAL A 241 15.12 10.45 -6.80
C VAL A 241 13.71 10.49 -6.23
N TRP A 242 13.55 10.15 -4.96
CA TRP A 242 12.25 10.14 -4.28
C TRP A 242 11.66 11.55 -4.15
N TYR A 243 12.43 12.53 -3.71
CA TYR A 243 11.97 13.91 -3.50
C TYR A 243 11.52 14.58 -4.81
N VAL A 244 12.27 14.37 -5.88
CA VAL A 244 11.94 14.95 -7.19
C VAL A 244 10.78 14.19 -7.86
N SER A 245 10.53 12.92 -7.48
CA SER A 245 9.44 12.10 -8.03
C SER A 245 8.08 12.33 -7.37
N LEU A 246 7.94 13.29 -6.45
CA LEU A 246 6.66 13.60 -5.79
C LEU A 246 5.63 14.29 -6.71
N PRO A 247 4.82 13.53 -7.48
CA PRO A 247 3.41 13.82 -7.63
C PRO A 247 2.62 12.99 -6.61
N PRO A 248 1.41 13.40 -6.20
CA PRO A 248 0.78 13.01 -4.93
C PRO A 248 0.19 11.60 -4.84
N ALA A 249 0.60 10.62 -5.63
CA ALA A 249 -0.08 9.34 -5.69
C ALA A 249 0.76 8.08 -6.03
N ALA A 250 2.07 8.10 -5.92
CA ALA A 250 2.84 6.91 -6.22
C ALA A 250 3.42 6.29 -4.94
N SER A 251 2.91 5.13 -4.57
CA SER A 251 3.60 4.22 -3.64
C SER A 251 4.86 3.71 -4.32
N VAL A 252 5.96 4.43 -4.15
CA VAL A 252 7.25 4.06 -4.74
C VAL A 252 7.98 3.15 -3.77
N TYR A 253 8.11 1.89 -4.12
CA TYR A 253 9.03 0.97 -3.46
C TYR A 253 10.43 1.18 -4.04
N LEU A 254 11.24 2.02 -3.40
CA LEU A 254 12.66 2.12 -3.69
C LEU A 254 13.37 0.95 -3.00
N LEU A 255 13.86 0.00 -3.79
CA LEU A 255 14.85 -0.99 -3.40
C LEU A 255 16.22 -0.49 -3.88
N VAL A 256 17.20 -0.50 -2.99
CA VAL A 256 18.62 -0.21 -3.33
C VAL A 256 19.34 -1.52 -3.58
#